data_9f91d654f1a241fd5b4bb7c635976ab7
#
_entry.id   9f91d654f1a241fd5b4bb7c635976ab7
#
_cell.length_a   1.000
_cell.length_b   1.000
_cell.length_c   1.000
_cell.angle_alpha   90.00
_cell.angle_beta   90.00
_cell.angle_gamma   90.00
#
_symmetry.space_group_name_H-M   'P 1'
#
loop_
_entity.id
_entity.type
_entity.pdbx_description
1 polymer ?
#
loop_
_entity_poly.entity_id
_entity_poly.type
_entity_poly.pdbx_seq_one_letter_code
_entity_poly.pdbx_strand_id
1 'polypeptide(L)'
;MTTIDRTILFLFPIALLVGCAGGQEVTLSYDSESNRSKYETDSYTVSSVSGSGYASSQSISMRVVARCEGKNCRPDTAELVFGIDGSDRLLLSGVSGEIIADDAQIQWSDVEANRGFAGTTQQDDPVRVLGEFATVDVNIDQLQKIATATSLKGSVGGKTLSLGSDVQSGIQTLLQKMRRGTSGSSSSDAAV
;
A
#
# COMPACT_ATOMS: atom_id res chain seq x y z
N MET A 1 -65.84 34.95 -10.24
CA MET A 1 -65.17 34.57 -8.99
C MET A 1 -64.20 33.45 -9.38
N THR A 2 -62.94 33.76 -9.62
CA THR A 2 -61.93 32.87 -10.16
C THR A 2 -60.86 32.69 -9.08
N THR A 3 -60.81 31.52 -8.47
CA THR A 3 -59.83 31.11 -7.46
C THR A 3 -58.55 30.65 -8.18
N ILE A 4 -57.45 31.37 -7.94
CA ILE A 4 -56.12 31.07 -8.47
C ILE A 4 -55.45 30.16 -7.45
N ASP A 5 -55.22 28.90 -7.86
CA ASP A 5 -54.51 27.89 -7.09
C ASP A 5 -53.00 28.13 -7.26
N ARG A 6 -52.32 28.51 -6.16
CA ARG A 6 -50.88 28.76 -6.11
C ARG A 6 -50.17 27.50 -5.69
N THR A 7 -49.76 26.70 -6.67
CA THR A 7 -48.84 25.55 -6.41
C THR A 7 -47.44 26.08 -6.21
N ILE A 8 -46.98 26.06 -4.96
CA ILE A 8 -45.59 26.42 -4.59
C ILE A 8 -44.71 25.17 -4.83
N LEU A 9 -43.96 25.26 -5.92
CA LEU A 9 -42.95 24.25 -6.27
C LEU A 9 -41.72 24.45 -5.38
N PHE A 10 -41.57 23.62 -4.35
CA PHE A 10 -40.35 23.56 -3.52
C PHE A 10 -39.23 22.90 -4.33
N LEU A 11 -38.38 23.70 -4.92
CA LEU A 11 -37.07 23.28 -5.44
C LEU A 11 -36.13 23.04 -4.23
N PHE A 12 -35.97 21.77 -3.85
CA PHE A 12 -34.90 21.34 -2.94
C PHE A 12 -33.56 21.43 -3.68
N PRO A 13 -32.60 22.24 -3.23
CA PRO A 13 -31.25 22.17 -3.76
C PRO A 13 -30.62 20.89 -3.20
N ILE A 14 -30.41 19.88 -4.04
CA ILE A 14 -29.54 18.73 -3.76
C ILE A 14 -28.13 19.28 -3.67
N ALA A 15 -27.69 19.57 -2.46
CA ALA A 15 -26.28 19.82 -2.17
C ALA A 15 -25.51 18.52 -2.43
N LEU A 16 -24.86 18.45 -3.59
CA LEU A 16 -23.83 17.45 -3.87
C LEU A 16 -22.69 17.69 -2.88
N LEU A 17 -22.71 16.97 -1.78
CA LEU A 17 -21.54 16.78 -0.92
C LEU A 17 -20.50 15.99 -1.74
N VAL A 18 -19.70 16.72 -2.50
CA VAL A 18 -18.42 16.22 -3.00
C VAL A 18 -17.55 16.04 -1.76
N GLY A 19 -17.70 14.91 -1.11
CA GLY A 19 -16.75 14.47 -0.10
C GLY A 19 -15.39 14.40 -0.78
N CYS A 20 -14.45 15.24 -0.34
CA CYS A 20 -13.03 15.01 -0.55
C CYS A 20 -12.73 13.67 0.15
N ALA A 21 -12.94 12.56 -0.54
CA ALA A 21 -12.31 11.30 -0.19
C ALA A 21 -10.81 11.59 -0.29
N GLY A 22 -10.14 11.71 0.85
CA GLY A 22 -8.69 11.77 0.93
C GLY A 22 -8.18 10.54 0.18
N GLY A 23 -7.81 10.74 -1.09
CA GLY A 23 -7.39 9.67 -1.96
C GLY A 23 -6.12 9.08 -1.38
N GLN A 24 -6.13 7.79 -1.13
CA GLN A 24 -4.93 7.02 -0.78
C GLN A 24 -3.90 7.29 -1.86
N GLU A 25 -2.78 7.90 -1.47
CA GLU A 25 -1.78 8.32 -2.44
C GLU A 25 -0.98 7.11 -2.91
N VAL A 26 -0.92 6.92 -4.21
CA VAL A 26 -0.04 5.94 -4.86
C VAL A 26 0.96 6.72 -5.69
N THR A 27 2.22 6.56 -5.37
CA THR A 27 3.32 7.19 -6.09
C THR A 27 3.70 6.34 -7.30
N LEU A 28 3.84 6.99 -8.47
CA LEU A 28 4.43 6.42 -9.66
C LEU A 28 5.74 7.16 -9.93
N SER A 29 6.84 6.44 -9.95
CA SER A 29 8.15 6.96 -10.33
C SER A 29 8.74 6.15 -11.48
N TYR A 30 9.52 6.81 -12.32
CA TYR A 30 10.27 6.18 -13.40
C TYR A 30 11.74 6.54 -13.26
N ASP A 31 12.56 5.51 -13.17
CA ASP A 31 14.01 5.63 -13.18
C ASP A 31 14.54 5.39 -14.59
N SER A 32 15.07 6.44 -15.19
CA SER A 32 15.61 6.39 -16.56
C SER A 32 16.92 5.66 -16.67
N GLU A 33 17.70 5.56 -15.58
CA GLU A 33 19.00 4.88 -15.59
C GLU A 33 18.81 3.36 -15.61
N SER A 34 17.89 2.86 -14.79
CA SER A 34 17.55 1.43 -14.75
C SER A 34 16.45 1.04 -15.73
N ASN A 35 15.84 2.00 -16.44
CA ASN A 35 14.66 1.82 -17.30
C ASN A 35 13.51 1.09 -16.58
N ARG A 36 13.20 1.51 -15.35
CA ARG A 36 12.18 0.87 -14.51
C ARG A 36 11.13 1.84 -14.00
N SER A 37 9.88 1.42 -14.05
CA SER A 37 8.78 2.09 -13.36
C SER A 37 8.52 1.41 -12.02
N LYS A 38 8.21 2.23 -11.00
CA LYS A 38 7.85 1.80 -9.65
C LYS A 38 6.52 2.41 -9.27
N TYR A 39 5.59 1.57 -8.85
CA TYR A 39 4.32 1.92 -8.25
C TYR A 39 4.39 1.59 -6.76
N GLU A 40 4.01 2.52 -5.90
CA GLU A 40 4.12 2.35 -4.46
C GLU A 40 2.93 2.98 -3.75
N THR A 41 2.33 2.25 -2.79
CA THR A 41 1.30 2.80 -1.90
C THR A 41 1.94 3.60 -0.78
N ASP A 42 1.13 4.40 -0.07
CA ASP A 42 1.50 4.87 1.24
C ASP A 42 1.83 3.72 2.19
N SER A 43 2.47 4.04 3.30
CA SER A 43 2.77 3.11 4.38
C SER A 43 1.63 3.11 5.39
N TYR A 44 1.05 1.94 5.66
CA TYR A 44 -0.06 1.74 6.60
C TYR A 44 0.44 1.10 7.87
N THR A 45 0.09 1.63 9.04
CA THR A 45 0.33 0.94 10.30
C THR A 45 -0.64 -0.23 10.44
N VAL A 46 -0.12 -1.45 10.36
CA VAL A 46 -0.92 -2.69 10.37
C VAL A 46 -0.86 -3.45 11.69
N SER A 47 0.06 -3.10 12.58
CA SER A 47 0.08 -3.64 13.95
C SER A 47 0.79 -2.67 14.87
N SER A 48 0.37 -2.62 16.12
CA SER A 48 1.07 -1.88 17.18
C SER A 48 1.23 -2.78 18.39
N VAL A 49 2.44 -2.80 18.94
CA VAL A 49 2.76 -3.52 20.17
C VAL A 49 3.05 -2.49 21.24
N SER A 50 2.18 -2.40 22.23
CA SER A 50 2.42 -1.53 23.38
C SER A 50 3.56 -2.12 24.22
N GLY A 51 4.64 -1.37 24.39
CA GLY A 51 5.70 -1.73 25.31
C GLY A 51 5.22 -1.56 26.76
N SER A 52 5.61 -2.46 27.65
CA SER A 52 5.43 -2.28 29.09
C SER A 52 6.71 -1.71 29.69
N GLY A 53 6.59 -0.65 30.48
CA GLY A 53 7.72 0.00 31.12
C GLY A 53 8.47 0.98 30.22
N TYR A 54 9.80 0.92 30.20
CA TYR A 54 10.67 1.80 29.40
C TYR A 54 10.79 1.37 27.92
N ALA A 55 10.12 0.30 27.51
CA ALA A 55 10.13 -0.13 26.12
C ALA A 55 9.23 0.79 25.27
N SER A 56 9.77 1.34 24.20
CA SER A 56 9.01 2.12 23.25
C SER A 56 7.94 1.23 22.57
N SER A 57 6.76 1.79 22.31
CA SER A 57 5.77 1.13 21.48
C SER A 57 6.35 0.94 20.08
N GLN A 58 6.28 -0.28 19.57
CA GLN A 58 6.71 -0.61 18.21
C GLN A 58 5.48 -0.78 17.32
N SER A 59 5.57 -0.30 16.10
CA SER A 59 4.55 -0.50 15.08
C SER A 59 5.11 -1.26 13.89
N ILE A 60 4.27 -2.14 13.34
CA ILE A 60 4.54 -2.76 12.06
C ILE A 60 3.78 -1.95 11.02
N SER A 61 4.51 -1.47 10.04
CA SER A 61 3.95 -0.82 8.86
C SER A 61 3.95 -1.77 7.66
N MET A 62 3.04 -1.57 6.72
CA MET A 62 2.99 -2.31 5.45
C MET A 62 2.79 -1.32 4.31
N ARG A 63 3.50 -1.55 3.21
CA ARG A 63 3.27 -0.89 1.92
C ARG A 63 3.35 -1.90 0.80
N VAL A 64 2.81 -1.56 -0.35
CA VAL A 64 2.87 -2.40 -1.55
C VAL A 64 3.71 -1.70 -2.60
N VAL A 65 4.66 -2.44 -3.16
CA VAL A 65 5.56 -1.95 -4.21
C VAL A 65 5.46 -2.88 -5.40
N ALA A 66 5.23 -2.33 -6.58
CA ALA A 66 5.27 -3.09 -7.82
C ALA A 66 6.25 -2.42 -8.80
N ARG A 67 7.05 -3.23 -9.49
CA ARG A 67 8.07 -2.76 -10.43
C ARG A 67 7.95 -3.46 -11.76
N CYS A 68 8.25 -2.75 -12.82
CA CYS A 68 8.30 -3.31 -14.17
C CYS A 68 9.30 -2.57 -15.05
N GLU A 69 9.74 -3.19 -16.12
CA GLU A 69 10.67 -2.59 -17.08
C GLU A 69 9.95 -1.66 -18.06
N GLY A 70 10.56 -0.51 -18.31
CA GLY A 70 10.05 0.49 -19.21
C GLY A 70 9.13 1.51 -18.55
N LYS A 71 8.82 2.55 -19.31
CA LYS A 71 7.90 3.61 -18.92
C LYS A 71 6.47 3.15 -19.19
N ASN A 72 5.56 3.30 -18.21
CA ASN A 72 4.16 2.90 -18.34
C ASN A 72 3.93 1.37 -18.54
N CYS A 73 4.82 0.56 -18.00
CA CYS A 73 4.70 -0.89 -18.04
C CYS A 73 3.66 -1.41 -17.04
N ARG A 74 3.26 -2.65 -17.19
CA ARG A 74 2.35 -3.35 -16.28
C ARG A 74 3.13 -4.40 -15.50
N PRO A 75 3.24 -4.25 -14.16
CA PRO A 75 3.82 -5.30 -13.33
C PRO A 75 2.97 -6.56 -13.30
N ASP A 76 3.61 -7.73 -13.28
CA ASP A 76 2.96 -9.04 -13.10
C ASP A 76 3.03 -9.49 -11.64
N THR A 77 3.96 -8.92 -10.87
CA THR A 77 4.16 -9.19 -9.45
C THR A 77 4.24 -7.89 -8.67
N ALA A 78 4.01 -8.00 -7.37
CA ALA A 78 4.21 -6.94 -6.41
C ALA A 78 4.88 -7.49 -5.15
N GLU A 79 5.41 -6.61 -4.34
CA GLU A 79 6.03 -6.90 -3.07
C GLU A 79 5.18 -6.29 -1.95
N LEU A 80 4.82 -7.09 -0.93
CA LEU A 80 4.35 -6.59 0.35
C LEU A 80 5.58 -6.29 1.19
N VAL A 81 5.82 -5.04 1.50
CA VAL A 81 6.97 -4.60 2.29
C VAL A 81 6.49 -4.29 3.70
N PHE A 82 6.89 -5.12 4.65
CA PHE A 82 6.66 -4.90 6.07
C PHE A 82 7.86 -4.16 6.67
N GLY A 83 7.60 -3.12 7.45
CA GLY A 83 8.62 -2.34 8.13
C GLY A 83 8.36 -2.28 9.63
N ILE A 84 9.43 -2.29 10.42
CA ILE A 84 9.39 -2.00 11.85
C ILE A 84 10.33 -0.83 12.10
N ASP A 85 9.81 0.24 12.67
CA ASP A 85 10.59 1.39 13.07
C ASP A 85 11.18 1.15 14.46
N GLY A 86 12.47 1.45 14.64
CA GLY A 86 13.14 1.42 15.93
C GLY A 86 14.39 0.54 15.99
N SER A 87 15.20 0.76 17.01
CA SER A 87 16.55 0.19 17.17
C SER A 87 16.56 -1.18 17.87
N ASP A 88 15.46 -1.60 18.47
CA ASP A 88 15.47 -2.71 19.42
C ASP A 88 14.87 -3.99 18.83
N ARG A 89 15.74 -4.80 18.26
CA ARG A 89 15.55 -6.20 17.90
C ARG A 89 14.70 -6.48 16.67
N LEU A 90 15.33 -7.14 15.79
CA LEU A 90 14.92 -7.93 14.65
C LEU A 90 13.70 -8.76 14.91
N LEU A 91 12.62 -8.39 14.31
CA LEU A 91 11.38 -9.13 14.45
C LEU A 91 10.92 -9.74 13.12
N LEU A 92 11.61 -9.41 12.02
CA LEU A 92 11.16 -9.82 10.68
C LEU A 92 12.06 -10.83 9.99
N SER A 93 13.31 -11.03 10.47
CA SER A 93 14.23 -12.02 9.86
C SER A 93 13.87 -13.44 10.25
N GLY A 94 13.73 -14.33 9.27
CA GLY A 94 13.34 -15.73 9.49
C GLY A 94 11.89 -15.89 9.93
N VAL A 95 11.04 -14.90 9.67
CA VAL A 95 9.67 -14.87 10.16
C VAL A 95 8.70 -15.42 9.13
N SER A 96 7.79 -16.25 9.61
CA SER A 96 6.64 -16.71 8.86
C SER A 96 5.45 -15.78 9.04
N GLY A 97 4.59 -15.75 8.05
CA GLY A 97 3.34 -15.00 8.12
C GLY A 97 2.32 -15.49 7.12
N GLU A 98 1.14 -14.92 7.21
CA GLU A 98 0.05 -15.22 6.31
C GLU A 98 -0.91 -14.05 6.15
N ILE A 99 -1.56 -14.01 5.02
CA ILE A 99 -2.76 -13.20 4.78
C ILE A 99 -3.85 -14.12 4.26
N ILE A 100 -5.00 -14.10 4.91
CA ILE A 100 -6.20 -14.82 4.52
C ILE A 100 -7.21 -13.79 4.01
N ALA A 101 -7.51 -13.85 2.73
CA ALA A 101 -8.45 -13.00 2.03
C ALA A 101 -9.64 -13.84 1.56
N ASP A 102 -10.72 -13.80 2.32
CA ASP A 102 -11.87 -14.72 2.21
C ASP A 102 -11.41 -16.20 2.28
N ASP A 103 -11.41 -16.92 1.17
CA ASP A 103 -10.95 -18.31 1.04
C ASP A 103 -9.51 -18.45 0.49
N ALA A 104 -8.90 -17.36 0.08
CA ALA A 104 -7.54 -17.35 -0.45
C ALA A 104 -6.53 -17.16 0.68
N GLN A 105 -5.53 -18.04 0.73
CA GLN A 105 -4.45 -17.99 1.69
C GLN A 105 -3.12 -17.70 1.00
N ILE A 106 -2.41 -16.68 1.48
CA ILE A 106 -1.10 -16.27 1.02
C ILE A 106 -0.16 -16.49 2.22
N GLN A 107 0.73 -17.45 2.10
CA GLN A 107 1.66 -17.83 3.17
C GLN A 107 3.10 -17.59 2.74
N TRP A 108 3.94 -17.25 3.70
CA TRP A 108 5.38 -17.15 3.53
C TRP A 108 6.12 -17.66 4.77
N SER A 109 7.33 -18.13 4.55
CA SER A 109 8.24 -18.56 5.61
C SER A 109 9.65 -18.09 5.32
N ASP A 110 10.45 -17.95 6.36
CA ASP A 110 11.88 -17.64 6.27
C ASP A 110 12.22 -16.39 5.45
N VAL A 111 11.38 -15.36 5.60
CA VAL A 111 11.60 -14.09 4.90
C VAL A 111 12.89 -13.45 5.40
N GLU A 112 13.77 -13.11 4.48
CA GLU A 112 14.99 -12.39 4.77
C GLU A 112 14.69 -10.91 5.01
N ALA A 113 15.08 -10.41 6.18
CA ALA A 113 14.89 -9.01 6.49
C ALA A 113 16.13 -8.19 6.13
N ASN A 114 15.88 -7.07 5.47
CA ASN A 114 16.89 -6.06 5.18
C ASN A 114 16.85 -4.96 6.23
N ARG A 115 18.02 -4.48 6.64
CA ARG A 115 18.15 -3.35 7.55
C ARG A 115 18.37 -2.06 6.80
N GLY A 116 17.55 -1.07 7.06
CA GLY A 116 17.81 0.30 6.64
C GLY A 116 18.72 1.01 7.64
N PHE A 117 19.81 1.58 7.15
CA PHE A 117 20.71 2.40 7.96
C PHE A 117 20.59 3.86 7.48
N ALA A 118 20.39 4.80 8.42
CA ALA A 118 20.71 6.19 8.16
C ALA A 118 22.12 6.44 8.68
N GLY A 119 23.04 6.63 7.78
CA GLY A 119 24.37 7.15 8.08
C GLY A 119 24.46 8.58 7.59
N THR A 120 24.84 9.52 8.46
CA THR A 120 25.45 10.75 8.00
C THR A 120 26.93 10.44 7.77
N THR A 121 27.50 10.95 6.67
CA THR A 121 28.90 10.78 6.31
C THR A 121 29.87 11.52 7.26
N GLN A 122 29.42 12.01 8.39
CA GLN A 122 30.25 12.57 9.45
C GLN A 122 30.73 11.47 10.39
N GLN A 123 32.02 11.36 10.49
CA GLN A 123 32.82 10.28 11.06
C GLN A 123 32.58 9.98 12.55
N ASP A 124 31.72 10.72 13.25
CA ASP A 124 31.50 10.63 14.71
C ASP A 124 30.04 10.39 15.12
N ASP A 125 29.10 10.26 14.16
CA ASP A 125 27.71 9.95 14.52
C ASP A 125 27.47 8.44 14.52
N PRO A 126 26.89 7.88 15.59
CA PRO A 126 26.57 6.46 15.65
C PRO A 126 25.58 6.12 14.51
N VAL A 127 25.91 5.11 13.73
CA VAL A 127 25.02 4.56 12.70
C VAL A 127 23.71 4.16 13.40
N ARG A 128 22.62 4.89 13.08
CA ARG A 128 21.29 4.55 13.59
C ARG A 128 20.63 3.55 12.64
N VAL A 129 20.21 2.42 13.19
CA VAL A 129 19.30 1.53 12.47
C VAL A 129 17.97 2.23 12.36
N LEU A 130 17.56 2.58 11.13
CA LEU A 130 16.27 3.26 10.89
C LEU A 130 15.09 2.31 10.98
N GLY A 131 15.31 1.04 10.78
CA GLY A 131 14.27 0.02 10.80
C GLY A 131 14.69 -1.26 10.12
N GLU A 132 13.86 -2.24 10.24
CA GLU A 132 13.98 -3.53 9.57
C GLU A 132 12.83 -3.68 8.56
N PHE A 133 13.15 -4.20 7.38
CA PHE A 133 12.16 -4.40 6.31
C PHE A 133 12.19 -5.84 5.86
N ALA A 134 11.03 -6.47 5.78
CA ALA A 134 10.83 -7.78 5.18
C ALA A 134 9.96 -7.63 3.93
N THR A 135 10.32 -8.33 2.87
CA THR A 135 9.64 -8.25 1.58
C THR A 135 9.07 -9.62 1.23
N VAL A 136 7.80 -9.65 0.85
CA VAL A 136 7.07 -10.84 0.44
C VAL A 136 6.54 -10.64 -0.96
N ASP A 137 6.95 -11.51 -1.89
CA ASP A 137 6.46 -11.48 -3.26
C ASP A 137 5.03 -12.01 -3.35
N VAL A 138 4.19 -11.28 -4.05
CA VAL A 138 2.82 -11.67 -4.38
C VAL A 138 2.55 -11.43 -5.86
N ASN A 139 1.76 -12.30 -6.48
CA ASN A 139 1.28 -12.03 -7.82
C ASN A 139 0.08 -11.06 -7.81
N ILE A 140 -0.23 -10.49 -8.97
CA ILE A 140 -1.30 -9.49 -9.09
C ILE A 140 -2.68 -10.07 -8.74
N ASP A 141 -2.92 -11.35 -8.99
CA ASP A 141 -4.19 -12.01 -8.64
C ASP A 141 -4.36 -12.13 -7.11
N GLN A 142 -3.28 -12.46 -6.39
CA GLN A 142 -3.26 -12.46 -4.93
C GLN A 142 -3.52 -11.06 -4.38
N LEU A 143 -2.86 -10.05 -4.96
CA LEU A 143 -3.06 -8.66 -4.57
C LEU A 143 -4.51 -8.20 -4.84
N GLN A 144 -5.11 -8.63 -5.95
CA GLN A 144 -6.51 -8.36 -6.26
C GLN A 144 -7.45 -9.00 -5.22
N LYS A 145 -7.18 -10.23 -4.77
CA LYS A 145 -7.95 -10.89 -3.71
C LYS A 145 -7.88 -10.13 -2.40
N ILE A 146 -6.69 -9.69 -2.00
CA ILE A 146 -6.53 -8.84 -0.79
C ILE A 146 -7.38 -7.56 -0.92
N ALA A 147 -7.31 -6.91 -2.07
CA ALA A 147 -8.00 -5.64 -2.31
C ALA A 147 -9.53 -5.74 -2.28
N THR A 148 -10.09 -6.91 -2.60
CA THR A 148 -11.55 -7.10 -2.75
C THR A 148 -12.17 -8.01 -1.69
N ALA A 149 -11.36 -8.53 -0.77
CA ALA A 149 -11.84 -9.44 0.26
C ALA A 149 -12.88 -8.78 1.18
N THR A 150 -13.93 -9.52 1.50
CA THR A 150 -14.93 -9.14 2.50
C THR A 150 -14.41 -9.41 3.91
N SER A 151 -13.63 -10.48 4.07
CA SER A 151 -12.95 -10.84 5.31
C SER A 151 -11.46 -10.89 5.05
N LEU A 152 -10.70 -10.07 5.77
CA LEU A 152 -9.26 -9.98 5.64
C LEU A 152 -8.61 -10.15 7.00
N LYS A 153 -7.73 -11.13 7.11
CA LYS A 153 -6.96 -11.42 8.32
C LYS A 153 -5.51 -11.61 7.94
N GLY A 154 -4.60 -11.28 8.84
CA GLY A 154 -3.18 -11.49 8.60
C GLY A 154 -2.40 -11.64 9.88
N SER A 155 -1.22 -12.24 9.75
CA SER A 155 -0.24 -12.33 10.82
C SER A 155 1.18 -12.28 10.25
N VAL A 156 2.11 -11.74 11.02
CA VAL A 156 3.53 -11.75 10.75
C VAL A 156 4.29 -11.93 12.06
N GLY A 157 5.17 -12.91 12.14
CA GLY A 157 5.94 -13.19 13.37
C GLY A 157 5.05 -13.46 14.59
N GLY A 158 3.90 -14.08 14.41
CA GLY A 158 2.93 -14.32 15.47
C GLY A 158 2.16 -13.08 15.93
N LYS A 159 2.33 -11.93 15.24
CA LYS A 159 1.58 -10.70 15.49
C LYS A 159 0.42 -10.59 14.53
N THR A 160 -0.77 -10.32 15.04
CA THR A 160 -1.96 -10.07 14.21
C THR A 160 -1.80 -8.74 13.45
N LEU A 161 -2.15 -8.75 12.17
CA LEU A 161 -2.18 -7.57 11.33
C LEU A 161 -3.62 -7.02 11.26
N SER A 162 -3.76 -5.72 11.45
CA SER A 162 -5.00 -4.98 11.21
C SER A 162 -5.01 -4.47 9.78
N LEU A 163 -5.55 -5.28 8.86
CA LEU A 163 -5.64 -4.96 7.45
C LEU A 163 -7.01 -4.32 7.17
N GLY A 164 -7.10 -3.03 7.45
CA GLY A 164 -8.35 -2.25 7.34
C GLY A 164 -8.71 -1.84 5.92
N SER A 165 -9.81 -1.12 5.80
CA SER A 165 -10.31 -0.58 4.52
C SER A 165 -9.35 0.41 3.84
N ASP A 166 -8.50 1.07 4.61
CA ASP A 166 -7.45 1.95 4.12
C ASP A 166 -6.39 1.19 3.32
N VAL A 167 -5.90 0.05 3.84
CA VAL A 167 -4.99 -0.86 3.13
C VAL A 167 -5.63 -1.35 1.83
N GLN A 168 -6.87 -1.83 1.90
CA GLN A 168 -7.59 -2.32 0.72
C GLN A 168 -7.78 -1.23 -0.33
N SER A 169 -8.17 -0.03 0.09
CA SER A 169 -8.36 1.12 -0.79
C SER A 169 -7.06 1.55 -1.48
N GLY A 170 -5.94 1.55 -0.74
CA GLY A 170 -4.62 1.82 -1.31
C GLY A 170 -4.21 0.79 -2.35
N ILE A 171 -4.43 -0.50 -2.08
CA ILE A 171 -4.15 -1.57 -3.04
C ILE A 171 -5.05 -1.44 -4.28
N GLN A 172 -6.34 -1.14 -4.11
CA GLN A 172 -7.26 -0.90 -5.24
C GLN A 172 -6.78 0.26 -6.12
N THR A 173 -6.35 1.36 -5.49
CA THR A 173 -5.81 2.53 -6.19
C THR A 173 -4.53 2.18 -6.96
N LEU A 174 -3.64 1.39 -6.36
CA LEU A 174 -2.44 0.89 -7.00
C LEU A 174 -2.78 0.07 -8.25
N LEU A 175 -3.65 -0.92 -8.11
CA LEU A 175 -4.11 -1.77 -9.22
C LEU A 175 -4.75 -0.96 -10.35
N GLN A 176 -5.53 0.07 -10.03
CA GLN A 176 -6.12 0.97 -11.03
C GLN A 176 -5.05 1.79 -11.77
N LYS A 177 -4.05 2.32 -11.06
CA LYS A 177 -2.94 3.06 -11.69
C LYS A 177 -2.11 2.17 -12.60
N MET A 178 -1.82 0.93 -12.19
CA MET A 178 -1.11 -0.06 -13.01
C MET A 178 -1.87 -0.40 -14.30
N ARG A 179 -3.20 -0.49 -14.25
CA ARG A 179 -4.04 -0.72 -15.44
C ARG A 179 -4.04 0.47 -16.40
N ARG A 180 -4.03 1.70 -15.89
CA ARG A 180 -4.04 2.92 -16.70
C ARG A 180 -2.71 3.19 -17.39
N GLY A 181 -1.59 2.79 -16.80
CA GLY A 181 -0.26 2.93 -17.40
C GLY A 181 -0.14 2.28 -18.76
N THR A 182 -0.90 1.22 -19.02
CA THR A 182 -0.90 0.50 -20.31
C THR A 182 -1.76 1.13 -21.40
N SER A 183 -2.72 2.01 -21.03
CA SER A 183 -3.67 2.57 -22.00
C SER A 183 -3.11 3.78 -22.78
N GLY A 184 -1.93 4.29 -22.39
CA GLY A 184 -1.32 5.48 -23.00
C GLY A 184 -0.39 5.23 -24.19
N SER A 185 -0.07 3.97 -24.53
CA SER A 185 0.96 3.66 -25.53
C SER A 185 0.42 3.26 -26.92
N SER A 186 -0.90 3.34 -27.17
CA SER A 186 -1.47 2.86 -28.44
C SER A 186 -1.91 3.95 -29.42
N SER A 187 -1.43 5.20 -29.30
CA SER A 187 -1.75 6.21 -30.30
C SER A 187 -0.60 7.19 -30.52
N SER A 188 0.42 6.82 -31.29
CA SER A 188 1.12 7.69 -32.22
C SER A 188 2.38 7.04 -32.82
N ASP A 189 2.19 6.03 -33.69
CA ASP A 189 3.18 5.71 -34.70
C ASP A 189 2.50 5.07 -35.92
N ALA A 190 1.59 5.86 -36.53
CA ALA A 190 1.09 5.54 -37.86
C ALA A 190 0.80 6.85 -38.60
N ALA A 191 1.86 7.58 -38.95
CA ALA A 191 1.84 8.55 -40.03
C ALA A 191 3.25 9.04 -40.33
N VAL A 192 3.98 8.39 -41.23
CA VAL A 192 4.73 9.01 -42.36
C VAL A 192 4.90 7.94 -43.43
#